data_342f274db2abadcbefc7ff848e27d341
#
_entry.id   342f274db2abadcbefc7ff848e27d341
#
_cell.length_a   1.000
_cell.length_b   1.000
_cell.length_c   1.000
_cell.angle_alpha   90.00
_cell.angle_beta   90.00
_cell.angle_gamma   90.00
#
_symmetry.space_group_name_H-M   'P 1'
#
loop_
_entity.id
_entity.type
_entity.pdbx_description
1 polymer ?
#
loop_
_entity_poly.entity_id
_entity_poly.type
_entity_poly.pdbx_seq_one_letter_code
_entity_poly.pdbx_strand_id
1 'polypeptide(L)'
;MYDPMSFWEKKYSLLVSLVWCIGLSTQSTAQQIDPDDSFTFDLCLPNAMVNKPYQTIMQGLVHASTHYQYALKSGMYFGGGLHYSYFAINEFRVTPKIYGGIHSAAAFVKTGHEHFWTERFGTDLGCRLGWVQSYVITDALSQIGQVPVKREGLYIEPNVSLVLTSDVNQSFRLTIGYPLYGISFSPQLIGIEGNLGYEVNEFDRNSTFLSVGFGYTYYFNGKKSSAEED
;
A
#
# COMPACT_ATOMS: atom_id res chain seq x y z
N MET A 1 -5.33 41.35 -8.01
CA MET A 1 -4.00 40.72 -8.10
C MET A 1 -3.93 39.72 -6.98
N TYR A 2 -4.27 38.44 -7.25
CA TYR A 2 -4.31 37.36 -6.22
C TYR A 2 -2.92 36.77 -6.14
N ASP A 3 -2.33 36.75 -4.93
CA ASP A 3 -1.02 36.19 -4.66
C ASP A 3 -1.15 34.66 -4.51
N PRO A 4 -0.62 33.84 -5.43
CA PRO A 4 -0.74 32.37 -5.39
C PRO A 4 0.14 31.72 -4.31
N MET A 5 1.08 32.44 -3.71
CA MET A 5 1.98 31.89 -2.68
C MET A 5 1.28 31.61 -1.34
N SER A 6 0.24 32.36 -0.98
CA SER A 6 -0.44 32.19 0.31
C SER A 6 -1.24 30.89 0.48
N PHE A 7 -1.63 30.24 -0.65
CA PHE A 7 -2.43 29.01 -0.62
C PHE A 7 -1.58 27.75 -0.35
N TRP A 8 -0.36 27.74 -0.81
CA TRP A 8 0.57 26.62 -0.60
C TRP A 8 1.16 26.60 0.81
N GLU A 9 1.52 27.75 1.37
CA GLU A 9 2.04 27.86 2.74
C GLU A 9 1.04 27.37 3.80
N LYS A 10 -0.25 27.66 3.61
CA LYS A 10 -1.30 27.20 4.54
C LYS A 10 -1.47 25.68 4.53
N LYS A 11 -1.29 25.00 3.39
CA LYS A 11 -1.38 23.53 3.31
C LYS A 11 -0.21 22.84 4.00
N TYR A 12 1.01 23.35 3.84
CA TYR A 12 2.18 22.80 4.53
C TYR A 12 2.14 23.05 6.05
N SER A 13 1.67 24.22 6.47
CA SER A 13 1.49 24.55 7.89
C SER A 13 0.48 23.60 8.57
N LEU A 14 -0.60 23.23 7.89
CA LEU A 14 -1.59 22.27 8.41
C LEU A 14 -1.04 20.85 8.49
N LEU A 15 -0.25 20.41 7.51
CA LEU A 15 0.42 19.11 7.53
C LEU A 15 1.49 19.03 8.62
N VAL A 16 2.30 20.08 8.79
CA VAL A 16 3.32 20.14 9.82
C VAL A 16 2.69 20.20 11.22
N SER A 17 1.60 20.94 11.41
CA SER A 17 0.89 20.96 12.70
C SER A 17 0.21 19.62 13.01
N LEU A 18 -0.30 18.91 12.03
CA LEU A 18 -0.86 17.57 12.22
C LEU A 18 0.21 16.54 12.65
N VAL A 19 1.38 16.60 12.04
CA VAL A 19 2.54 15.76 12.42
C VAL A 19 3.04 16.10 13.84
N TRP A 20 3.05 17.38 14.22
CA TRP A 20 3.41 17.82 15.58
C TRP A 20 2.40 17.39 16.63
N CYS A 21 1.11 17.45 16.35
CA CYS A 21 0.08 16.98 17.29
C CYS A 21 0.14 15.46 17.54
N ILE A 22 0.55 14.66 16.56
CA ILE A 22 0.75 13.22 16.72
C ILE A 22 1.99 12.93 17.57
N GLY A 23 3.01 13.78 17.53
CA GLY A 23 4.26 13.62 18.29
C GLY A 23 4.19 14.02 19.78
N LEU A 24 3.17 14.73 20.24
CA LEU A 24 3.10 15.29 21.61
C LEU A 24 2.21 14.50 22.58
N SER A 25 1.57 13.41 22.16
CA SER A 25 0.61 12.65 22.98
C SER A 25 1.17 11.43 23.72
N THR A 26 2.48 11.38 24.01
CA THR A 26 3.10 10.19 24.60
C THR A 26 3.63 10.41 26.01
N GLN A 27 2.73 10.60 26.99
CA GLN A 27 3.02 10.22 28.37
C GLN A 27 1.74 9.69 29.04
N SER A 28 1.25 8.56 28.57
CA SER A 28 0.33 7.74 29.32
C SER A 28 1.16 6.61 29.92
N THR A 29 1.21 6.52 31.25
CA THR A 29 1.74 5.37 32.00
C THR A 29 0.79 4.18 31.92
N ALA A 30 0.30 3.87 30.72
CA ALA A 30 -0.32 2.60 30.43
C ALA A 30 0.81 1.56 30.32
N GLN A 31 0.60 0.39 30.88
CA GLN A 31 1.48 -0.76 30.80
C GLN A 31 1.91 -0.92 29.34
N GLN A 32 3.18 -0.64 29.03
CA GLN A 32 3.67 -0.65 27.65
C GLN A 32 3.78 -2.12 27.24
N ILE A 33 2.96 -2.50 26.28
CA ILE A 33 3.05 -3.82 25.64
C ILE A 33 4.03 -3.65 24.48
N ASP A 34 5.17 -4.31 24.57
CA ASP A 34 6.14 -4.36 23.50
C ASP A 34 5.65 -5.33 22.40
N PRO A 35 5.64 -4.92 21.14
CA PRO A 35 5.37 -5.82 20.03
C PRO A 35 6.48 -6.87 19.93
N ASP A 36 6.12 -8.07 19.49
CA ASP A 36 7.06 -9.17 19.28
C ASP A 36 7.19 -9.50 17.79
N ASP A 37 8.17 -10.34 17.48
CA ASP A 37 8.36 -10.89 16.14
C ASP A 37 7.06 -11.47 15.62
N SER A 38 6.71 -11.14 14.39
CA SER A 38 5.40 -11.51 13.88
C SER A 38 5.41 -11.83 12.39
N PHE A 39 4.39 -12.57 12.01
CA PHE A 39 4.06 -12.83 10.62
C PHE A 39 2.67 -12.27 10.33
N THR A 40 2.58 -11.46 9.29
CA THR A 40 1.34 -10.79 8.90
C THR A 40 0.94 -11.19 7.49
N PHE A 41 -0.37 -11.38 7.30
CA PHE A 41 -1.02 -11.51 6.01
C PHE A 41 -2.08 -10.41 5.89
N ASP A 42 -2.05 -9.62 4.81
CA ASP A 42 -3.03 -8.59 4.50
C ASP A 42 -3.76 -8.92 3.20
N LEU A 43 -5.06 -8.65 3.18
CA LEU A 43 -5.91 -8.72 1.99
C LEU A 43 -6.72 -7.43 1.86
N CYS A 44 -6.47 -6.68 0.81
CA CYS A 44 -7.03 -5.36 0.59
C CYS A 44 -7.67 -5.25 -0.80
N LEU A 45 -8.53 -4.26 -0.97
CA LEU A 45 -9.08 -3.84 -2.25
C LEU A 45 -8.30 -2.60 -2.73
N PRO A 46 -7.62 -2.68 -3.87
CA PRO A 46 -6.91 -1.55 -4.44
C PRO A 46 -7.83 -0.68 -5.30
N ASN A 47 -7.71 0.64 -5.17
CA ASN A 47 -8.42 1.61 -5.99
C ASN A 47 -7.41 2.54 -6.67
N ALA A 48 -7.34 2.52 -8.00
CA ALA A 48 -6.39 3.32 -8.78
C ALA A 48 -6.59 4.83 -8.54
N MET A 49 -5.46 5.54 -8.41
CA MET A 49 -5.42 6.98 -8.15
C MET A 49 -4.58 7.68 -9.23
N VAL A 50 -4.31 8.92 -9.15
CA VAL A 50 -3.35 9.77 -9.88
C VAL A 50 -3.27 9.60 -11.42
N ASN A 51 -2.91 8.43 -11.94
CA ASN A 51 -2.86 8.17 -13.38
C ASN A 51 -4.28 8.01 -13.92
N LYS A 52 -4.75 8.95 -14.71
CA LYS A 52 -6.15 9.05 -15.11
C LYS A 52 -6.63 7.90 -16.00
N PRO A 53 -5.88 7.46 -17.04
CA PRO A 53 -6.22 6.24 -17.77
C PRO A 53 -6.27 5.00 -16.87
N TYR A 54 -5.32 4.85 -15.95
CA TYR A 54 -5.31 3.74 -15.01
C TYR A 54 -6.55 3.74 -14.12
N GLN A 55 -6.94 4.90 -13.59
CA GLN A 55 -8.13 5.08 -12.77
C GLN A 55 -9.43 4.80 -13.54
N THR A 56 -9.47 5.15 -14.83
CA THR A 56 -10.71 5.02 -15.61
C THR A 56 -10.86 3.63 -16.21
N ILE A 57 -9.77 3.03 -16.69
CA ILE A 57 -9.77 1.78 -17.45
C ILE A 57 -9.62 0.57 -16.55
N MET A 58 -8.81 0.68 -15.47
CA MET A 58 -8.46 -0.45 -14.64
C MET A 58 -9.32 -0.51 -13.37
N GLN A 59 -9.79 -1.71 -13.03
CA GLN A 59 -10.51 -2.01 -11.80
C GLN A 59 -9.63 -2.89 -10.90
N GLY A 60 -9.28 -2.39 -9.74
CA GLY A 60 -8.56 -3.18 -8.76
C GLY A 60 -9.44 -4.25 -8.12
N LEU A 61 -8.99 -5.49 -8.13
CA LEU A 61 -9.73 -6.63 -7.60
C LEU A 61 -9.10 -7.20 -6.34
N VAL A 62 -7.78 -7.25 -6.28
CA VAL A 62 -7.06 -7.82 -5.13
C VAL A 62 -5.71 -7.15 -4.94
N HIS A 63 -5.37 -6.96 -3.68
CA HIS A 63 -4.05 -6.55 -3.19
C HIS A 63 -3.76 -7.40 -1.95
N ALA A 64 -2.89 -8.36 -2.08
CA ALA A 64 -2.50 -9.26 -1.00
C ALA A 64 -1.03 -9.09 -0.67
N SER A 65 -0.69 -9.11 0.60
CA SER A 65 0.71 -9.11 1.03
C SER A 65 0.93 -10.04 2.20
N THR A 66 2.16 -10.55 2.29
CA THR A 66 2.61 -11.33 3.43
C THR A 66 4.00 -10.89 3.82
N HIS A 67 4.26 -10.75 5.13
CA HIS A 67 5.55 -10.29 5.61
C HIS A 67 5.87 -10.78 7.01
N TYR A 68 7.15 -10.98 7.26
CA TYR A 68 7.72 -11.18 8.57
C TYR A 68 8.23 -9.85 9.11
N GLN A 69 8.05 -9.59 10.41
CA GLN A 69 8.56 -8.43 11.15
C GLN A 69 9.40 -8.90 12.32
N TYR A 70 10.60 -8.35 12.43
CA TYR A 70 11.45 -8.43 13.61
C TYR A 70 11.24 -7.19 14.45
N ALA A 71 10.79 -7.36 15.68
CA ALA A 71 10.43 -6.27 16.57
C ALA A 71 11.63 -5.87 17.47
N LEU A 72 11.74 -4.57 17.71
CA LEU A 72 12.68 -3.98 18.65
C LEU A 72 11.93 -3.51 19.89
N LYS A 73 12.58 -3.52 21.07
CA LYS A 73 11.98 -3.08 22.37
C LYS A 73 11.39 -1.66 22.33
N SER A 74 11.78 -0.82 21.35
CA SER A 74 11.24 0.53 21.19
C SER A 74 9.91 0.60 20.45
N GLY A 75 9.31 -0.53 20.05
CA GLY A 75 8.16 -0.58 19.14
C GLY A 75 8.51 -0.41 17.67
N MET A 76 9.75 -0.06 17.36
CA MET A 76 10.25 -0.08 15.99
C MET A 76 10.38 -1.52 15.50
N TYR A 77 10.18 -1.72 14.21
CA TYR A 77 10.41 -3.01 13.57
C TYR A 77 11.04 -2.87 12.20
N PHE A 78 11.66 -3.93 11.74
CA PHE A 78 12.05 -4.10 10.35
C PHE A 78 11.73 -5.52 9.89
N GLY A 79 11.53 -5.70 8.61
CA GLY A 79 11.14 -7.00 8.10
C GLY A 79 11.18 -7.03 6.58
N GLY A 80 10.57 -8.05 6.02
CA GLY A 80 10.48 -8.20 4.59
C GLY A 80 9.35 -9.14 4.19
N GLY A 81 8.93 -9.03 2.94
CA GLY A 81 7.81 -9.80 2.48
C GLY A 81 7.59 -9.74 0.98
N LEU A 82 6.46 -10.32 0.59
CA LEU A 82 5.99 -10.39 -0.77
C LEU A 82 4.62 -9.72 -0.88
N HIS A 83 4.39 -9.13 -2.03
CA HIS A 83 3.15 -8.46 -2.36
C HIS A 83 2.67 -8.92 -3.73
N TYR A 84 1.35 -9.01 -3.90
CA TYR A 84 0.70 -9.29 -5.17
C TYR A 84 -0.51 -8.37 -5.33
N SER A 85 -0.71 -7.83 -6.54
CA SER A 85 -1.94 -7.12 -6.89
C SER A 85 -2.43 -7.51 -8.28
N TYR A 86 -3.75 -7.46 -8.45
CA TYR A 86 -4.40 -7.70 -9.72
C TYR A 86 -5.41 -6.60 -10.04
N PHE A 87 -5.26 -6.03 -11.23
CA PHE A 87 -6.16 -5.06 -11.81
C PHE A 87 -6.73 -5.61 -13.12
N ALA A 88 -8.04 -5.76 -13.21
CA ALA A 88 -8.74 -6.15 -14.43
C ALA A 88 -9.07 -4.94 -15.29
N ILE A 89 -9.15 -5.13 -16.59
CA ILE A 89 -9.66 -4.12 -17.51
C ILE A 89 -11.18 -4.02 -17.33
N ASN A 90 -11.69 -2.80 -17.16
CA ASN A 90 -13.12 -2.53 -17.18
C ASN A 90 -13.61 -2.45 -18.63
N GLU A 91 -14.17 -3.54 -19.14
CA GLU A 91 -14.63 -3.67 -20.52
C GLU A 91 -15.70 -2.64 -20.94
N PHE A 92 -16.40 -2.05 -19.98
CA PHE A 92 -17.40 -1.01 -20.23
C PHE A 92 -16.79 0.38 -20.49
N ARG A 93 -15.49 0.52 -20.26
CA ARG A 93 -14.76 1.79 -20.41
C ARG A 93 -13.84 1.83 -21.63
N VAL A 94 -13.71 0.73 -22.36
CA VAL A 94 -12.86 0.60 -23.55
C VAL A 94 -13.67 0.13 -24.76
N THR A 95 -13.34 0.71 -25.92
CA THR A 95 -13.95 0.33 -27.20
C THR A 95 -12.82 0.21 -28.24
N PRO A 96 -12.63 -0.94 -28.92
CA PRO A 96 -13.39 -2.20 -28.74
C PRO A 96 -13.18 -2.82 -27.35
N LYS A 97 -14.05 -3.73 -26.94
CA LYS A 97 -13.92 -4.46 -25.67
C LYS A 97 -12.64 -5.27 -25.65
N ILE A 98 -11.86 -5.10 -24.58
CA ILE A 98 -10.61 -5.84 -24.34
C ILE A 98 -10.74 -6.55 -22.98
N TYR A 99 -10.38 -7.82 -22.95
CA TYR A 99 -10.38 -8.64 -21.73
C TYR A 99 -8.96 -8.91 -21.27
N GLY A 100 -8.80 -9.00 -19.95
CA GLY A 100 -7.51 -9.27 -19.32
C GLY A 100 -7.20 -8.31 -18.19
N GLY A 101 -5.92 -8.17 -17.87
CA GLY A 101 -5.51 -7.30 -16.77
C GLY A 101 -4.01 -7.24 -16.54
N ILE A 102 -3.66 -6.66 -15.41
CA ILE A 102 -2.29 -6.47 -14.95
C ILE A 102 -2.09 -7.22 -13.64
N HIS A 103 -1.20 -8.19 -13.66
CA HIS A 103 -0.71 -8.92 -12.49
C HIS A 103 0.61 -8.30 -12.04
N SER A 104 0.71 -7.88 -10.79
CA SER A 104 1.94 -7.30 -10.26
C SER A 104 2.37 -8.05 -9.01
N ALA A 105 3.65 -8.41 -8.96
CA ALA A 105 4.27 -9.04 -7.80
C ALA A 105 5.48 -8.19 -7.37
N ALA A 106 5.66 -8.02 -6.06
CA ALA A 106 6.79 -7.29 -5.51
C ALA A 106 7.42 -8.05 -4.33
N ALA A 107 8.74 -7.92 -4.21
CA ALA A 107 9.47 -8.23 -2.99
C ALA A 107 9.88 -6.92 -2.33
N PHE A 108 9.73 -6.83 -1.00
CA PHE A 108 9.96 -5.60 -0.27
C PHE A 108 10.62 -5.83 1.09
N VAL A 109 11.30 -4.79 1.58
CA VAL A 109 11.63 -4.60 2.99
C VAL A 109 10.60 -3.67 3.62
N LYS A 110 10.26 -3.90 4.88
CA LYS A 110 9.31 -3.08 5.66
C LYS A 110 10.02 -2.54 6.88
N THR A 111 9.75 -1.29 7.22
CA THR A 111 10.13 -0.68 8.50
C THR A 111 8.99 0.17 9.00
N GLY A 112 8.90 0.33 10.31
CA GLY A 112 7.84 1.12 10.91
C GLY A 112 7.86 1.08 12.42
N HIS A 113 6.75 1.52 13.00
CA HIS A 113 6.55 1.58 14.44
C HIS A 113 5.16 1.04 14.78
N GLU A 114 5.10 0.02 15.61
CA GLU A 114 3.87 -0.53 16.17
C GLU A 114 3.76 -0.08 17.64
N HIS A 115 2.61 0.48 17.98
CA HIS A 115 2.35 0.99 19.32
C HIS A 115 1.01 0.48 19.83
N PHE A 116 1.00 -0.13 21.01
CA PHE A 116 -0.22 -0.55 21.70
C PHE A 116 -0.66 0.51 22.71
N TRP A 117 -1.84 1.07 22.49
CA TRP A 117 -2.48 2.05 23.38
C TRP A 117 -3.16 1.37 24.57
N THR A 118 -3.62 0.14 24.36
CA THR A 118 -4.22 -0.73 25.36
C THR A 118 -3.84 -2.18 25.05
N GLU A 119 -4.15 -3.11 25.92
CA GLU A 119 -3.93 -4.55 25.68
C GLU A 119 -4.59 -5.09 24.40
N ARG A 120 -5.67 -4.43 23.94
CA ARG A 120 -6.47 -4.87 22.80
C ARG A 120 -6.37 -3.97 21.57
N PHE A 121 -5.84 -2.77 21.71
CA PHE A 121 -5.83 -1.79 20.62
C PHE A 121 -4.45 -1.21 20.42
N GLY A 122 -4.00 -1.22 19.19
CA GLY A 122 -2.73 -0.64 18.76
C GLY A 122 -2.83 0.01 17.39
N THR A 123 -1.75 0.65 17.01
CA THR A 123 -1.56 1.26 15.69
C THR A 123 -0.20 0.83 15.15
N ASP A 124 -0.15 0.55 13.85
CA ASP A 124 1.07 0.27 13.10
C ASP A 124 1.21 1.32 11.99
N LEU A 125 2.32 2.04 12.01
CA LEU A 125 2.69 2.99 10.97
C LEU A 125 3.96 2.49 10.31
N GLY A 126 3.89 2.17 9.02
CA GLY A 126 5.00 1.57 8.30
C GLY A 126 5.21 2.10 6.89
N CYS A 127 6.36 1.72 6.35
CA CYS A 127 6.70 1.94 4.95
C CYS A 127 7.33 0.67 4.38
N ARG A 128 6.87 0.26 3.20
CA ARG A 128 7.43 -0.84 2.41
C ARG A 128 8.22 -0.24 1.24
N LEU A 129 9.42 -0.76 1.00
CA LEU A 129 10.28 -0.36 -0.11
C LEU A 129 10.80 -1.61 -0.81
N GLY A 130 10.67 -1.67 -2.12
CA GLY A 130 11.04 -2.87 -2.85
C GLY A 130 11.06 -2.71 -4.36
N TRP A 131 10.94 -3.84 -5.03
CA TRP A 131 10.91 -3.92 -6.47
C TRP A 131 9.66 -4.65 -6.93
N VAL A 132 8.91 -4.03 -7.88
CA VAL A 132 7.70 -4.59 -8.46
C VAL A 132 7.94 -5.02 -9.90
N GLN A 133 7.36 -6.17 -10.25
CA GLN A 133 7.31 -6.70 -11.58
C GLN A 133 5.85 -6.89 -11.98
N SER A 134 5.45 -6.27 -13.09
CA SER A 134 4.08 -6.33 -13.61
C SER A 134 4.04 -7.07 -14.94
N TYR A 135 3.04 -7.92 -15.08
CA TYR A 135 2.74 -8.68 -16.29
C TYR A 135 1.37 -8.26 -16.82
N VAL A 136 1.37 -7.73 -18.02
CA VAL A 136 0.14 -7.35 -18.73
C VAL A 136 -0.26 -8.49 -19.62
N ILE A 137 -1.47 -9.00 -19.45
CA ILE A 137 -2.04 -10.11 -20.19
C ILE A 137 -3.41 -9.69 -20.69
N THR A 138 -3.55 -9.49 -22.00
CA THR A 138 -4.82 -9.12 -22.64
C THR A 138 -5.04 -9.93 -23.91
N ASP A 139 -6.30 -10.09 -24.32
CA ASP A 139 -6.67 -10.75 -25.57
C ASP A 139 -6.15 -9.97 -26.79
N ALA A 140 -6.18 -8.63 -26.75
CA ALA A 140 -5.65 -7.78 -27.82
C ALA A 140 -4.15 -8.02 -28.05
N LEU A 141 -3.34 -8.08 -26.98
CA LEU A 141 -1.91 -8.40 -27.08
C LEU A 141 -1.66 -9.84 -27.49
N SER A 142 -2.51 -10.78 -27.06
CA SER A 142 -2.43 -12.19 -27.45
C SER A 142 -2.57 -12.37 -28.96
N GLN A 143 -3.50 -11.66 -29.59
CA GLN A 143 -3.75 -11.73 -31.02
C GLN A 143 -2.54 -11.31 -31.86
N ILE A 144 -1.70 -10.43 -31.34
CA ILE A 144 -0.47 -9.96 -32.03
C ILE A 144 0.80 -10.65 -31.50
N GLY A 145 0.64 -11.69 -30.67
CA GLY A 145 1.76 -12.50 -30.16
C GLY A 145 2.67 -11.77 -29.15
N GLN A 146 2.18 -10.73 -28.50
CA GLN A 146 2.96 -9.89 -27.56
C GLN A 146 2.61 -10.15 -26.08
N VAL A 147 2.26 -11.36 -25.69
CA VAL A 147 1.94 -11.69 -24.27
C VAL A 147 3.00 -12.59 -23.66
N PRO A 148 3.31 -12.38 -22.35
CA PRO A 148 2.97 -11.24 -21.48
C PRO A 148 3.90 -10.03 -21.72
N VAL A 149 3.35 -8.82 -21.66
CA VAL A 149 4.19 -7.62 -21.63
C VAL A 149 4.68 -7.39 -20.21
N LYS A 150 6.00 -7.43 -20.03
CA LYS A 150 6.66 -7.27 -18.74
C LYS A 150 7.06 -5.81 -18.49
N ARG A 151 6.81 -5.31 -17.28
CA ARG A 151 7.27 -4.01 -16.78
C ARG A 151 7.83 -4.17 -15.37
N GLU A 152 8.83 -3.39 -15.05
CA GLU A 152 9.50 -3.41 -13.75
C GLU A 152 9.67 -2.00 -13.22
N GLY A 153 9.66 -1.85 -11.90
CA GLY A 153 9.81 -0.55 -11.27
C GLY A 153 10.05 -0.62 -9.78
N LEU A 154 10.33 0.53 -9.21
CA LEU A 154 10.42 0.70 -7.76
C LEU A 154 9.02 0.53 -7.14
N TYR A 155 8.97 -0.10 -5.98
CA TYR A 155 7.78 -0.22 -5.14
C TYR A 155 7.99 0.54 -3.84
N ILE A 156 7.08 1.48 -3.54
CA ILE A 156 7.04 2.21 -2.27
C ILE A 156 5.60 2.17 -1.77
N GLU A 157 5.38 1.82 -0.49
CA GLU A 157 4.05 1.83 0.11
C GLU A 157 4.11 2.33 1.55
N PRO A 158 3.79 3.60 1.80
CA PRO A 158 3.39 4.04 3.13
C PRO A 158 2.07 3.37 3.51
N ASN A 159 1.97 2.89 4.75
CA ASN A 159 0.79 2.22 5.26
C ASN A 159 0.53 2.54 6.73
N VAL A 160 -0.73 2.48 7.11
CA VAL A 160 -1.18 2.59 8.50
C VAL A 160 -2.18 1.48 8.77
N SER A 161 -2.08 0.84 9.93
CA SER A 161 -3.03 -0.17 10.36
C SER A 161 -3.52 0.10 11.77
N LEU A 162 -4.80 -0.12 11.99
CA LEU A 162 -5.38 -0.29 13.33
C LEU A 162 -5.25 -1.78 13.70
N VAL A 163 -4.67 -2.05 14.86
CA VAL A 163 -4.40 -3.40 15.36
C VAL A 163 -5.36 -3.72 16.48
N LEU A 164 -6.13 -4.78 16.30
CA LEU A 164 -7.08 -5.28 17.29
C LEU A 164 -6.63 -6.66 17.76
N THR A 165 -6.18 -6.72 19.01
CA THR A 165 -5.73 -7.97 19.62
C THR A 165 -6.90 -8.84 19.98
N SER A 166 -6.91 -10.05 19.46
CA SER A 166 -7.88 -11.10 19.77
C SER A 166 -7.37 -12.00 20.90
N ASP A 167 -6.08 -12.30 20.90
CA ASP A 167 -5.41 -13.15 21.87
C ASP A 167 -3.95 -12.69 22.02
N VAL A 168 -3.22 -13.25 22.98
CA VAL A 168 -1.81 -12.91 23.25
C VAL A 168 -0.95 -12.98 21.99
N ASN A 169 -1.19 -13.97 21.15
CA ASN A 169 -0.42 -14.24 19.93
C ASN A 169 -1.10 -13.79 18.63
N GLN A 170 -2.31 -13.21 18.70
CA GLN A 170 -3.12 -12.99 17.50
C GLN A 170 -3.73 -11.60 17.47
N SER A 171 -3.68 -10.97 16.31
CA SER A 171 -4.34 -9.69 16.09
C SER A 171 -4.94 -9.63 14.69
N PHE A 172 -6.06 -8.93 14.59
CA PHE A 172 -6.64 -8.50 13.33
C PHE A 172 -6.18 -7.07 13.03
N ARG A 173 -6.04 -6.75 11.75
CA ARG A 173 -5.64 -5.42 11.29
C ARG A 173 -6.67 -4.85 10.33
N LEU A 174 -6.95 -3.57 10.45
CA LEU A 174 -7.58 -2.77 9.40
C LEU A 174 -6.48 -1.91 8.79
N THR A 175 -6.10 -2.21 7.55
CA THR A 175 -4.94 -1.61 6.89
C THR A 175 -5.37 -0.66 5.79
N ILE A 176 -4.74 0.51 5.75
CA ILE A 176 -4.81 1.48 4.66
C ILE A 176 -3.39 1.66 4.15
N GLY A 177 -3.18 1.43 2.86
CA GLY A 177 -1.89 1.59 2.19
C GLY A 177 -2.01 2.49 0.96
N TYR A 178 -0.90 3.10 0.57
CA TYR A 178 -0.80 3.90 -0.64
C TYR A 178 0.38 3.45 -1.51
N PRO A 179 0.23 2.33 -2.22
CA PRO A 179 1.27 1.81 -3.10
C PRO A 179 1.56 2.74 -4.28
N LEU A 180 2.85 2.96 -4.51
CA LEU A 180 3.42 3.70 -5.63
C LEU A 180 4.29 2.74 -6.43
N TYR A 181 3.92 2.49 -7.68
CA TYR A 181 4.75 1.72 -8.59
C TYR A 181 5.49 2.68 -9.52
N GLY A 182 6.79 2.55 -9.64
CA GLY A 182 7.62 3.27 -10.60
C GLY A 182 7.39 2.80 -12.04
N ILE A 183 6.13 2.51 -12.38
CA ILE A 183 5.67 2.01 -13.68
C ILE A 183 4.54 2.93 -14.13
N SER A 184 4.71 3.57 -15.29
CA SER A 184 3.66 4.37 -15.91
C SER A 184 2.68 3.48 -16.66
N PHE A 185 1.38 3.77 -16.55
CA PHE A 185 0.34 3.10 -17.30
C PHE A 185 -0.12 3.97 -18.47
N SER A 186 -0.15 3.41 -19.66
CA SER A 186 -0.75 4.01 -20.86
C SER A 186 -1.72 3.04 -21.53
N PRO A 187 -2.71 3.51 -22.31
CA PRO A 187 -3.64 2.65 -23.04
C PRO A 187 -2.94 1.65 -23.98
N GLN A 188 -1.82 2.06 -24.56
CA GLN A 188 -1.03 1.20 -25.46
C GLN A 188 -0.46 -0.03 -24.72
N LEU A 189 -0.22 0.07 -23.41
CA LEU A 189 0.30 -1.03 -22.60
C LEU A 189 -0.66 -2.24 -22.57
N ILE A 190 -1.96 -2.02 -22.75
CA ILE A 190 -2.98 -3.06 -22.77
C ILE A 190 -3.45 -3.42 -24.20
N GLY A 191 -2.80 -2.89 -25.23
CA GLY A 191 -3.11 -3.18 -26.63
C GLY A 191 -4.14 -2.23 -27.28
N ILE A 192 -4.39 -1.06 -26.67
CA ILE A 192 -5.27 -0.04 -27.26
C ILE A 192 -4.45 0.85 -28.19
N GLU A 193 -4.88 1.00 -29.44
CA GLU A 193 -4.28 1.93 -30.38
C GLU A 193 -4.70 3.38 -30.04
N GLY A 194 -3.71 4.28 -29.98
CA GLY A 194 -3.94 5.68 -29.68
C GLY A 194 -4.09 5.98 -28.17
N ASN A 195 -4.45 7.23 -27.86
CA ASN A 195 -4.46 7.75 -26.49
C ASN A 195 -5.85 7.81 -25.84
N LEU A 196 -6.92 7.31 -26.52
CA LEU A 196 -8.32 7.38 -26.04
C LEU A 196 -8.75 8.82 -25.63
N GLY A 197 -8.14 9.85 -26.20
CA GLY A 197 -8.42 11.26 -25.86
C GLY A 197 -7.70 11.78 -24.62
N TYR A 198 -6.84 10.97 -23.99
CA TYR A 198 -6.00 11.43 -22.88
C TYR A 198 -4.78 12.21 -23.38
N GLU A 199 -4.38 13.22 -22.64
CA GLU A 199 -3.13 13.96 -22.89
C GLU A 199 -1.93 13.18 -22.37
N VAL A 200 -0.74 13.40 -22.96
CA VAL A 200 0.51 12.72 -22.60
C VAL A 200 0.84 12.89 -21.10
N ASN A 201 0.58 14.07 -20.54
CA ASN A 201 0.81 14.39 -19.13
C ASN A 201 -0.13 13.62 -18.17
N GLU A 202 -1.22 13.03 -18.65
CA GLU A 202 -2.20 12.30 -17.84
C GLU A 202 -1.78 10.84 -17.64
N PHE A 203 -1.00 10.26 -18.56
CA PHE A 203 -0.52 8.89 -18.46
C PHE A 203 1.00 8.75 -18.25
N ASP A 204 1.76 9.84 -18.36
CA ASP A 204 3.19 9.88 -17.95
C ASP A 204 3.36 10.02 -16.43
N ARG A 205 2.48 9.36 -15.68
CA ARG A 205 2.51 9.32 -14.21
C ARG A 205 2.61 7.90 -13.72
N ASN A 206 3.31 7.73 -12.61
CA ASN A 206 3.43 6.44 -11.95
C ASN A 206 2.06 5.85 -11.60
N SER A 207 1.95 4.53 -11.68
CA SER A 207 0.75 3.82 -11.25
C SER A 207 0.67 3.83 -9.73
N THR A 208 -0.34 4.50 -9.20
CA THR A 208 -0.59 4.60 -7.76
C THR A 208 -2.01 4.17 -7.45
N PHE A 209 -2.22 3.63 -6.26
CA PHE A 209 -3.54 3.25 -5.80
C PHE A 209 -3.68 3.35 -4.28
N LEU A 210 -4.90 3.52 -3.82
CA LEU A 210 -5.25 3.41 -2.41
C LEU A 210 -5.69 1.96 -2.16
N SER A 211 -5.12 1.31 -1.17
CA SER A 211 -5.54 -0.02 -0.74
C SER A 211 -6.18 0.06 0.65
N VAL A 212 -7.33 -0.57 0.82
CA VAL A 212 -8.02 -0.67 2.10
C VAL A 212 -8.46 -2.11 2.31
N GLY A 213 -8.20 -2.66 3.49
CA GLY A 213 -8.56 -4.04 3.75
C GLY A 213 -8.21 -4.52 5.14
N PHE A 214 -8.20 -5.83 5.29
CA PHE A 214 -7.99 -6.50 6.56
C PHE A 214 -6.72 -7.34 6.51
N GLY A 215 -6.09 -7.46 7.68
CA GLY A 215 -4.94 -8.32 7.89
C GLY A 215 -5.10 -9.17 9.14
N TYR A 216 -4.28 -10.18 9.20
CA TYR A 216 -4.11 -11.05 10.36
C TYR A 216 -2.63 -11.14 10.69
N THR A 217 -2.30 -10.98 11.97
CA THR A 217 -0.93 -11.08 12.49
C THR A 217 -0.86 -12.15 13.55
N TYR A 218 0.17 -12.98 13.45
CA TYR A 218 0.56 -13.94 14.45
C TYR A 218 1.90 -13.53 15.08
N TYR A 219 1.95 -13.37 16.41
CA TYR A 219 3.14 -13.04 17.20
C TYR A 219 3.73 -14.33 17.77
N PHE A 220 5.04 -14.54 17.57
CA PHE A 220 5.66 -15.86 17.86
C PHE A 220 5.83 -16.15 19.36
N ASN A 221 6.17 -15.16 20.19
CA ASN A 221 6.39 -15.35 21.63
C ASN A 221 5.26 -14.77 22.51
N GLY A 222 4.26 -14.19 21.88
CA GLY A 222 3.23 -13.43 22.57
C GLY A 222 3.72 -12.04 22.97
N LYS A 223 2.77 -11.15 23.23
CA LYS A 223 3.07 -9.77 23.64
C LYS A 223 3.55 -9.78 25.10
N LYS A 224 4.84 -9.53 25.33
CA LYS A 224 5.39 -9.40 26.68
C LYS A 224 4.99 -8.07 27.28
N SER A 225 4.48 -8.10 28.51
CA SER A 225 4.34 -6.89 29.35
C SER A 225 5.71 -6.53 29.92
N SER A 226 6.12 -5.28 29.77
CA SER A 226 7.38 -4.77 30.36
C SER A 226 7.43 -4.82 31.90
N ALA A 227 6.35 -5.25 32.55
CA ALA A 227 6.28 -5.37 34.02
C ALA A 227 6.84 -6.71 34.57
N GLU A 228 7.30 -7.65 33.72
CA GLU A 228 7.84 -8.94 34.15
C GLU A 228 9.38 -9.00 34.20
N GLU A 229 10.10 -7.92 33.90
CA GLU A 229 11.58 -7.88 33.88
C GLU A 229 12.22 -7.14 35.08
N ASP A 230 11.47 -6.79 36.18
CA ASP A 230 12.02 -6.18 37.41
C ASP A 230 12.11 -7.16 38.58
#